data_730d22f50c8ecb4aac45a1190b7a7c20
#
_entry.id   730d22f50c8ecb4aac45a1190b7a7c20
#
_cell.length_a   1.000
_cell.length_b   1.000
_cell.length_c   1.000
_cell.angle_alpha   90.00
_cell.angle_beta   90.00
_cell.angle_gamma   90.00
#
_symmetry.space_group_name_H-M   'P 1'
#
loop_
_entity.id
_entity.type
_entity.pdbx_description
1 polymer ?
#
loop_
_entity_poly.entity_id
_entity_poly.type
_entity_poly.pdbx_seq_one_letter_code
_entity_poly.pdbx_strand_id
1 'polypeptide(L)'
;MNGNKYDGHRGSNSERASNYKKQGHKDEEEFATLIGGKVVPGQQKVDVIGPNGTTYSCKGGRTHWQILLYSESNFISNEWSDLGDLFMECLECFPMNYSQYAQDKIVAKEAIYKYIRQKSGKEVYNHNDTMEINPQIKKNIKDTLRNNHLLLKDLMGLENTYLNAKFKLQLATKKMRKKFQEKGQIKSFLEKGMFDNKNVEKLVVKEEDNFLVFDKSDILNIFESHLEVSNSVAGQQIDDINLDGQKTIMRYKTNIVELEIRNDKSVYRQVRFNMKRQKAIDLFKLKTRKVNSSYNRVICYER
;
A
#
# COMPACT_ATOMS: atom_id res chain seq x y z
N MET A 1 21.08 -23.89 -17.14
CA MET A 1 19.74 -23.75 -16.55
C MET A 1 19.87 -23.93 -15.04
N ASN A 2 20.10 -22.86 -14.30
CA ASN A 2 20.22 -22.90 -12.84
C ASN A 2 19.01 -22.18 -12.25
N GLY A 3 18.03 -22.96 -11.79
CA GLY A 3 16.88 -22.49 -11.07
C GLY A 3 17.29 -21.99 -9.68
N ASN A 4 17.16 -20.71 -9.41
CA ASN A 4 17.29 -20.13 -8.09
C ASN A 4 16.13 -20.62 -7.22
N LYS A 5 16.40 -21.63 -6.41
CA LYS A 5 15.55 -22.00 -5.27
C LYS A 5 15.41 -20.78 -4.35
N TYR A 6 14.18 -20.33 -4.16
CA TYR A 6 13.82 -19.37 -3.12
C TYR A 6 14.08 -20.05 -1.76
N ASP A 7 15.20 -19.77 -1.18
CA ASP A 7 15.55 -20.21 0.17
C ASP A 7 14.76 -19.36 1.17
N GLY A 8 13.82 -20.02 1.86
CA GLY A 8 12.83 -19.39 2.75
C GLY A 8 13.38 -18.85 4.08
N HIS A 9 14.65 -18.53 4.18
CA HIS A 9 15.22 -17.88 5.35
C HIS A 9 14.78 -16.42 5.43
N ARG A 10 13.83 -16.15 6.28
CA ARG A 10 13.52 -14.83 6.84
C ARG A 10 14.70 -14.32 7.66
N GLY A 11 15.76 -13.90 6.99
CA GLY A 11 16.77 -13.05 7.60
C GLY A 11 16.10 -11.81 8.18
N SER A 12 16.57 -11.33 9.33
CA SER A 12 15.94 -10.27 10.10
C SER A 12 15.52 -9.10 9.19
N ASN A 13 14.27 -8.67 9.28
CA ASN A 13 13.74 -7.53 8.51
C ASN A 13 14.58 -6.25 8.69
N SER A 14 15.33 -6.13 9.78
CA SER A 14 16.18 -4.98 10.10
C SER A 14 17.44 -4.88 9.24
N GLU A 15 18.14 -5.98 8.97
CA GLU A 15 19.36 -5.98 8.16
C GLU A 15 19.06 -5.68 6.69
N ARG A 16 18.00 -6.28 6.15
CA ARG A 16 17.53 -5.95 4.78
C ARG A 16 17.11 -4.49 4.67
N ALA A 17 16.38 -3.97 5.64
CA ALA A 17 15.97 -2.56 5.67
C ALA A 17 17.20 -1.63 5.73
N SER A 18 18.21 -1.96 6.54
CA SER A 18 19.47 -1.21 6.62
C SER A 18 20.22 -1.22 5.29
N ASN A 19 20.31 -2.36 4.62
CA ASN A 19 21.00 -2.47 3.32
C ASN A 19 20.27 -1.70 2.22
N TYR A 20 18.92 -1.71 2.19
CA TYR A 20 18.14 -0.88 1.25
C TYR A 20 18.34 0.61 1.51
N LYS A 21 18.39 1.04 2.78
CA LYS A 21 18.64 2.44 3.13
C LYS A 21 20.04 2.88 2.68
N LYS A 22 21.07 2.07 2.94
CA LYS A 22 22.45 2.35 2.49
C LYS A 22 22.54 2.44 0.96
N GLN A 23 21.85 1.56 0.23
CA GLN A 23 21.83 1.62 -1.24
C GLN A 23 21.10 2.87 -1.73
N GLY A 24 19.98 3.25 -1.10
CA GLY A 24 19.27 4.51 -1.43
C GLY A 24 20.18 5.72 -1.33
N HIS A 25 20.91 5.86 -0.24
CA HIS A 25 21.87 6.97 -0.06
C HIS A 25 22.98 6.98 -1.10
N LYS A 26 23.52 5.83 -1.50
CA LYS A 26 24.51 5.76 -2.59
C LYS A 26 23.94 6.22 -3.93
N ASP A 27 22.68 5.85 -4.23
CA ASP A 27 22.02 6.26 -5.46
C ASP A 27 21.75 7.79 -5.45
N GLU A 28 21.43 8.37 -4.30
CA GLU A 28 21.28 9.84 -4.10
C GLU A 28 22.61 10.58 -4.33
N GLU A 29 23.70 10.09 -3.72
CA GLU A 29 25.05 10.67 -3.89
C GLU A 29 25.53 10.58 -5.34
N GLU A 30 25.32 9.44 -5.99
CA GLU A 30 25.67 9.24 -7.40
C GLU A 30 24.88 10.18 -8.29
N PHE A 31 23.56 10.28 -8.11
CA PHE A 31 22.74 11.21 -8.88
C PHE A 31 23.14 12.66 -8.66
N ALA A 32 23.34 13.08 -7.41
CA ALA A 32 23.78 14.44 -7.09
C ALA A 32 25.11 14.78 -7.78
N THR A 33 26.08 13.85 -7.76
CA THR A 33 27.37 14.02 -8.44
C THR A 33 27.20 14.19 -9.95
N LEU A 34 26.36 13.38 -10.59
CA LEU A 34 26.12 13.43 -12.03
C LEU A 34 25.54 14.78 -12.50
N ILE A 35 24.66 15.39 -11.70
CA ILE A 35 24.02 16.66 -12.07
C ILE A 35 24.72 17.90 -11.48
N GLY A 36 25.79 17.72 -10.72
CA GLY A 36 26.45 18.82 -9.99
C GLY A 36 25.59 19.40 -8.86
N GLY A 37 24.72 18.59 -8.28
CA GLY A 37 23.82 18.95 -7.20
C GLY A 37 24.38 18.62 -5.82
N LYS A 38 23.53 18.73 -4.79
CA LYS A 38 23.86 18.43 -3.39
C LYS A 38 22.81 17.51 -2.77
N VAL A 39 23.26 16.49 -2.02
CA VAL A 39 22.38 15.64 -1.21
C VAL A 39 21.86 16.44 -0.02
N VAL A 40 20.58 16.30 0.29
CA VAL A 40 19.93 16.90 1.46
C VAL A 40 19.96 15.91 2.60
N PRO A 41 20.62 16.22 3.72
CA PRO A 41 20.65 15.30 4.86
C PRO A 41 19.31 15.24 5.60
N GLY A 42 18.97 14.08 6.14
CA GLY A 42 17.81 13.91 7.01
C GLY A 42 16.71 13.01 6.43
N GLN A 43 15.51 13.08 7.02
CA GLN A 43 14.36 12.28 6.62
C GLN A 43 13.30 13.13 5.88
N GLN A 44 13.73 13.99 4.99
CA GLN A 44 12.85 14.82 4.17
C GLN A 44 12.42 14.08 2.91
N LYS A 45 11.44 14.63 2.20
CA LYS A 45 11.03 14.11 0.87
C LYS A 45 11.95 14.60 -0.25
N VAL A 46 12.68 15.71 -0.02
CA VAL A 46 13.72 16.20 -0.91
C VAL A 46 15.01 15.46 -0.58
N ASP A 47 15.52 14.70 -1.52
CA ASP A 47 16.74 13.92 -1.37
C ASP A 47 17.96 14.63 -2.00
N VAL A 48 17.76 15.37 -3.12
CA VAL A 48 18.81 16.10 -3.83
C VAL A 48 18.31 17.48 -4.27
N ILE A 49 19.19 18.49 -4.22
CA ILE A 49 18.98 19.82 -4.81
C ILE A 49 19.97 20.00 -5.95
N GLY A 50 19.48 20.28 -7.16
CA GLY A 50 20.28 20.55 -8.34
C GLY A 50 20.96 21.94 -8.31
N PRO A 51 21.91 22.21 -9.22
CA PRO A 51 22.66 23.47 -9.26
C PRO A 51 21.78 24.69 -9.53
N ASN A 52 20.64 24.49 -10.18
CA ASN A 52 19.64 25.54 -10.44
C ASN A 52 18.52 25.63 -9.37
N GLY A 53 18.68 24.94 -8.25
CA GLY A 53 17.70 24.91 -7.16
C GLY A 53 16.57 23.90 -7.32
N THR A 54 16.47 23.16 -8.44
CA THR A 54 15.46 22.12 -8.65
C THR A 54 15.59 21.04 -7.59
N THR A 55 14.46 20.61 -7.03
CA THR A 55 14.40 19.63 -5.95
C THR A 55 13.96 18.25 -6.47
N TYR A 56 14.67 17.22 -6.02
CA TYR A 56 14.46 15.85 -6.48
C TYR A 56 14.17 14.92 -5.31
N SER A 57 13.23 13.97 -5.51
CA SER A 57 13.06 12.82 -4.64
C SER A 57 13.54 11.56 -5.34
N CYS A 58 14.53 10.89 -4.77
CA CYS A 58 15.12 9.66 -5.31
C CYS A 58 14.38 8.45 -4.74
N LYS A 59 13.91 7.56 -5.62
CA LYS A 59 13.21 6.33 -5.21
C LYS A 59 14.03 5.12 -5.60
N GLY A 60 14.63 4.51 -4.58
CA GLY A 60 15.31 3.22 -4.69
C GLY A 60 14.37 2.02 -4.56
N GLY A 61 14.97 0.84 -4.37
CA GLY A 61 14.23 -0.42 -4.16
C GLY A 61 13.95 -1.18 -5.45
N ARG A 62 13.71 -2.51 -5.32
CA ARG A 62 13.58 -3.39 -6.50
C ARG A 62 12.12 -3.62 -6.94
N THR A 63 11.20 -3.77 -6.00
CA THR A 63 9.82 -4.21 -6.29
C THR A 63 8.76 -3.19 -5.96
N HIS A 64 8.88 -2.53 -4.81
CA HIS A 64 7.88 -1.58 -4.31
C HIS A 64 8.56 -0.35 -3.72
N TRP A 65 7.93 0.80 -3.91
CA TRP A 65 8.20 2.01 -3.15
C TRP A 65 7.21 2.11 -2.01
N GLN A 66 7.70 2.20 -0.77
CA GLN A 66 6.87 2.60 0.35
C GLN A 66 6.81 4.13 0.35
N ILE A 67 5.67 4.67 -0.06
CA ILE A 67 5.48 6.12 -0.18
C ILE A 67 5.26 6.74 1.19
N LEU A 68 4.39 6.11 1.99
CA LEU A 68 4.19 6.48 3.39
C LEU A 68 3.80 5.27 4.26
N LEU A 69 4.10 5.42 5.55
CA LEU A 69 3.60 4.55 6.62
C LEU A 69 3.30 5.48 7.81
N TYR A 70 2.07 5.91 7.94
CA TYR A 70 1.65 6.96 8.84
C TYR A 70 0.69 6.45 9.92
N SER A 71 0.89 6.93 11.14
CA SER A 71 -0.02 6.75 12.28
C SER A 71 -1.03 7.90 12.35
N GLU A 72 -1.94 7.86 13.31
CA GLU A 72 -2.96 8.88 13.55
C GLU A 72 -2.40 10.30 13.60
N SER A 73 -1.29 10.50 14.32
CA SER A 73 -0.67 11.81 14.51
C SER A 73 -0.32 12.52 13.19
N ASN A 74 -0.08 11.77 12.13
CA ASN A 74 0.22 12.34 10.81
C ASN A 74 -1.02 12.87 10.07
N PHE A 75 -2.23 12.47 10.49
CA PHE A 75 -3.48 12.87 9.86
C PHE A 75 -4.26 13.94 10.61
N ILE A 76 -3.88 14.23 11.86
CA ILE A 76 -4.51 15.29 12.68
C ILE A 76 -4.21 16.68 12.13
N SER A 77 -3.13 16.84 11.36
CA SER A 77 -2.80 18.11 10.73
C SER A 77 -3.76 18.41 9.57
N ASN A 78 -4.17 19.67 9.42
CA ASN A 78 -5.07 20.13 8.34
C ASN A 78 -4.48 19.96 6.91
N GLU A 79 -3.28 19.41 6.79
CA GLU A 79 -2.58 19.22 5.52
C GLU A 79 -3.20 18.13 4.61
N TRP A 80 -4.02 17.24 5.17
CA TRP A 80 -4.68 16.16 4.42
C TRP A 80 -6.11 16.49 4.02
N SER A 81 -6.66 17.64 4.46
CA SER A 81 -8.03 18.04 4.18
C SER A 81 -9.03 16.90 4.49
N ASP A 82 -10.10 16.77 3.73
CA ASP A 82 -11.13 15.73 3.91
C ASP A 82 -10.57 14.28 3.90
N LEU A 83 -9.42 14.05 3.28
CA LEU A 83 -8.77 12.72 3.30
C LEU A 83 -8.19 12.37 4.66
N GLY A 84 -7.73 13.36 5.43
CA GLY A 84 -7.27 13.15 6.79
C GLY A 84 -8.36 12.56 7.67
N ASP A 85 -9.54 13.13 7.64
CA ASP A 85 -10.70 12.65 8.41
C ASP A 85 -11.09 11.21 8.03
N LEU A 86 -11.04 10.88 6.73
CA LEU A 86 -11.34 9.53 6.26
C LEU A 86 -10.26 8.51 6.68
N PHE A 87 -9.00 8.89 6.73
CA PHE A 87 -7.96 8.04 7.29
C PHE A 87 -8.13 7.84 8.79
N MET A 88 -8.46 8.90 9.52
CA MET A 88 -8.77 8.83 10.94
C MET A 88 -9.96 7.89 11.20
N GLU A 89 -11.07 8.04 10.46
CA GLU A 89 -12.23 7.14 10.53
C GLU A 89 -11.82 5.67 10.30
N CYS A 90 -10.90 5.40 9.36
CA CYS A 90 -10.39 4.04 9.15
C CYS A 90 -9.54 3.52 10.31
N LEU A 91 -8.71 4.36 10.92
CA LEU A 91 -7.85 3.97 12.04
C LEU A 91 -8.64 3.77 13.32
N GLU A 92 -9.67 4.59 13.57
CA GLU A 92 -10.58 4.53 14.71
C GLU A 92 -11.49 3.29 14.69
N CYS A 93 -11.61 2.61 13.55
CA CYS A 93 -12.28 1.30 13.51
C CYS A 93 -11.64 0.26 14.43
N PHE A 94 -10.34 0.39 14.70
CA PHE A 94 -9.60 -0.54 15.53
C PHE A 94 -9.54 -0.06 16.98
N PRO A 95 -9.73 -0.95 17.99
CA PRO A 95 -9.57 -0.58 19.39
C PRO A 95 -8.14 -0.13 19.69
N MET A 96 -7.96 0.72 20.70
CA MET A 96 -6.62 1.14 21.14
C MET A 96 -5.78 -0.03 21.64
N ASN A 97 -6.42 -1.02 22.29
CA ASN A 97 -5.76 -2.19 22.85
C ASN A 97 -5.58 -3.29 21.79
N TYR A 98 -4.36 -3.41 21.26
CA TYR A 98 -4.02 -4.46 20.31
C TYR A 98 -4.19 -5.88 20.91
N SER A 99 -3.88 -6.10 22.19
CA SER A 99 -3.95 -7.43 22.79
C SER A 99 -5.39 -7.95 22.80
N GLN A 100 -6.37 -7.11 23.14
CA GLN A 100 -7.78 -7.46 23.06
C GLN A 100 -8.20 -7.77 21.62
N TYR A 101 -7.83 -6.92 20.67
CA TYR A 101 -8.09 -7.14 19.24
C TYR A 101 -7.52 -8.48 18.75
N ALA A 102 -6.29 -8.80 19.16
CA ALA A 102 -5.61 -10.04 18.77
C ALA A 102 -6.27 -11.29 19.37
N GLN A 103 -6.69 -11.22 20.65
CA GLN A 103 -7.42 -12.29 21.33
C GLN A 103 -8.76 -12.54 20.64
N ASP A 104 -9.53 -11.50 20.39
CA ASP A 104 -10.82 -11.60 19.73
C ASP A 104 -10.70 -12.11 18.27
N LYS A 105 -9.58 -11.84 17.62
CA LYS A 105 -9.27 -12.42 16.30
C LYS A 105 -9.13 -13.93 16.34
N ILE A 106 -8.50 -14.48 17.40
CA ILE A 106 -8.38 -15.93 17.59
C ILE A 106 -9.76 -16.54 17.78
N VAL A 107 -10.56 -16.01 18.70
CA VAL A 107 -11.93 -16.47 18.98
C VAL A 107 -12.80 -16.44 17.70
N ALA A 108 -12.72 -15.35 16.93
CA ALA A 108 -13.45 -15.24 15.68
C ALA A 108 -13.05 -16.30 14.65
N LYS A 109 -11.76 -16.57 14.52
CA LYS A 109 -11.26 -17.62 13.60
C LYS A 109 -11.73 -19.01 14.00
N GLU A 110 -11.67 -19.34 15.27
CA GLU A 110 -12.16 -20.62 15.78
C GLU A 110 -13.65 -20.83 15.50
N ALA A 111 -14.48 -19.82 15.73
CA ALA A 111 -15.89 -19.86 15.42
C ALA A 111 -16.15 -20.08 13.91
N ILE A 112 -15.37 -19.42 13.04
CA ILE A 112 -15.46 -19.58 11.60
C ILE A 112 -15.05 -20.99 11.17
N TYR A 113 -13.94 -21.52 11.67
CA TYR A 113 -13.52 -22.88 11.37
C TYR A 113 -14.54 -23.93 11.84
N LYS A 114 -15.14 -23.73 13.02
CA LYS A 114 -16.25 -24.57 13.51
C LYS A 114 -17.43 -24.56 12.53
N TYR A 115 -17.82 -23.39 12.05
CA TYR A 115 -18.89 -23.24 11.05
C TYR A 115 -18.52 -23.92 9.74
N ILE A 116 -17.29 -23.78 9.27
CA ILE A 116 -16.79 -24.43 8.04
C ILE A 116 -16.85 -25.94 8.17
N ARG A 117 -16.40 -26.52 9.30
CA ARG A 117 -16.51 -27.97 9.58
C ARG A 117 -17.95 -28.44 9.47
N GLN A 118 -18.87 -27.75 10.13
CA GLN A 118 -20.29 -28.11 10.11
C GLN A 118 -20.90 -28.10 8.69
N LYS A 119 -20.50 -27.12 7.86
CA LYS A 119 -21.08 -26.96 6.51
C LYS A 119 -20.40 -27.80 5.44
N SER A 120 -19.13 -28.10 5.59
CA SER A 120 -18.36 -28.88 4.61
C SER A 120 -18.30 -30.36 4.91
N GLY A 121 -18.59 -30.78 6.14
CA GLY A 121 -18.39 -32.16 6.62
C GLY A 121 -16.91 -32.57 6.73
N LYS A 122 -15.97 -31.64 6.55
CA LYS A 122 -14.53 -31.85 6.65
C LYS A 122 -13.96 -31.28 7.94
N GLU A 123 -12.95 -31.94 8.48
CA GLU A 123 -12.15 -31.38 9.57
C GLU A 123 -11.31 -30.20 9.05
N VAL A 124 -11.49 -29.03 9.67
CA VAL A 124 -10.81 -27.78 9.30
C VAL A 124 -10.33 -27.09 10.56
N TYR A 125 -9.03 -26.95 10.72
CA TYR A 125 -8.41 -26.35 11.88
C TYR A 125 -7.62 -25.08 11.53
N ASN A 126 -7.25 -24.93 10.26
CA ASN A 126 -6.47 -23.79 9.78
C ASN A 126 -6.78 -23.48 8.32
N HIS A 127 -6.17 -22.40 7.83
CA HIS A 127 -6.36 -21.93 6.46
C HIS A 127 -5.99 -22.96 5.38
N ASN A 128 -4.95 -23.78 5.59
CA ASN A 128 -4.52 -24.75 4.57
C ASN A 128 -5.58 -25.84 4.39
N ASP A 129 -6.26 -26.27 5.46
CA ASP A 129 -7.32 -27.26 5.41
C ASP A 129 -8.50 -26.79 4.56
N THR A 130 -8.75 -25.47 4.51
CA THR A 130 -9.83 -24.91 3.67
C THR A 130 -9.58 -25.06 2.18
N MET A 131 -8.33 -25.26 1.76
CA MET A 131 -7.98 -25.48 0.35
C MET A 131 -8.48 -26.82 -0.18
N GLU A 132 -8.68 -27.80 0.70
CA GLU A 132 -9.16 -29.14 0.35
C GLU A 132 -10.69 -29.26 0.23
N ILE A 133 -11.42 -28.19 0.54
CA ILE A 133 -12.87 -28.14 0.44
C ILE A 133 -13.27 -27.98 -1.03
N ASN A 134 -14.32 -28.69 -1.43
CA ASN A 134 -14.91 -28.54 -2.76
C ASN A 134 -15.12 -27.04 -3.08
N PRO A 135 -14.68 -26.54 -4.25
CA PRO A 135 -14.72 -25.11 -4.59
C PRO A 135 -16.13 -24.49 -4.52
N GLN A 136 -17.18 -25.25 -4.87
CA GLN A 136 -18.56 -24.75 -4.81
C GLN A 136 -19.03 -24.62 -3.37
N ILE A 137 -18.75 -25.61 -2.52
CA ILE A 137 -19.07 -25.56 -1.08
C ILE A 137 -18.30 -24.41 -0.44
N LYS A 138 -17.02 -24.28 -0.75
CA LYS A 138 -16.16 -23.17 -0.29
C LYS A 138 -16.74 -21.81 -0.67
N LYS A 139 -17.19 -21.66 -1.92
CA LYS A 139 -17.83 -20.44 -2.41
C LYS A 139 -19.11 -20.12 -1.63
N ASN A 140 -20.00 -21.10 -1.46
CA ASN A 140 -21.27 -20.91 -0.75
C ASN A 140 -21.04 -20.50 0.72
N ILE A 141 -20.11 -21.17 1.44
CA ILE A 141 -19.74 -20.81 2.81
C ILE A 141 -19.25 -19.36 2.87
N LYS A 142 -18.37 -18.99 1.96
CA LYS A 142 -17.80 -17.66 1.89
C LYS A 142 -18.85 -16.58 1.63
N ASP A 143 -19.74 -16.82 0.67
CA ASP A 143 -20.79 -15.87 0.33
C ASP A 143 -21.79 -15.72 1.50
N THR A 144 -22.10 -16.81 2.21
CA THR A 144 -22.93 -16.77 3.41
C THR A 144 -22.26 -15.94 4.53
N LEU A 145 -21.00 -16.20 4.83
CA LEU A 145 -20.25 -15.45 5.87
C LEU A 145 -20.07 -13.97 5.51
N ARG A 146 -19.87 -13.68 4.22
CA ARG A 146 -19.72 -12.30 3.73
C ARG A 146 -20.99 -11.48 3.85
N ASN A 147 -22.13 -12.10 3.51
CA ASN A 147 -23.39 -11.39 3.36
C ASN A 147 -24.26 -11.39 4.63
N ASN A 148 -23.86 -12.15 5.67
CA ASN A 148 -24.66 -12.25 6.88
C ASN A 148 -23.84 -11.88 8.14
N HIS A 149 -23.80 -10.60 8.43
CA HIS A 149 -23.11 -10.05 9.61
C HIS A 149 -23.74 -10.54 10.94
N LEU A 150 -25.05 -10.78 10.96
CA LEU A 150 -25.75 -11.28 12.14
C LEU A 150 -25.31 -12.72 12.44
N LEU A 151 -25.20 -13.54 11.41
CA LEU A 151 -24.71 -14.91 11.56
C LEU A 151 -23.33 -14.95 12.22
N LEU A 152 -22.42 -14.06 11.88
CA LEU A 152 -21.09 -13.99 12.49
C LEU A 152 -21.15 -13.57 13.95
N LYS A 153 -22.04 -12.64 14.30
CA LYS A 153 -22.28 -12.27 15.70
C LYS A 153 -22.89 -13.44 16.47
N ASP A 154 -23.87 -14.14 15.91
CA ASP A 154 -24.52 -15.27 16.52
C ASP A 154 -23.57 -16.47 16.72
N LEU A 155 -22.70 -16.74 15.74
CA LEU A 155 -21.70 -17.80 15.86
C LEU A 155 -20.74 -17.62 17.04
N MET A 156 -20.55 -16.37 17.47
CA MET A 156 -19.61 -16.04 18.53
C MET A 156 -20.26 -15.77 19.89
N GLY A 157 -21.56 -15.52 19.93
CA GLY A 157 -22.32 -15.32 21.16
C GLY A 157 -21.97 -14.09 22.00
N LEU A 158 -21.00 -13.27 21.55
CA LEU A 158 -20.47 -12.11 22.29
C LEU A 158 -20.06 -10.99 21.34
N GLU A 159 -20.00 -9.76 21.85
CA GLU A 159 -19.33 -8.67 21.14
C GLU A 159 -17.84 -8.98 20.94
N ASN A 160 -17.41 -8.96 19.71
CA ASN A 160 -16.03 -9.25 19.33
C ASN A 160 -15.40 -8.03 18.66
N THR A 161 -14.34 -7.48 19.29
CA THR A 161 -13.71 -6.23 18.83
C THR A 161 -13.07 -6.39 17.43
N TYR A 162 -12.56 -7.59 17.11
CA TYR A 162 -11.99 -7.86 15.79
C TYR A 162 -13.05 -7.79 14.69
N LEU A 163 -14.22 -8.43 14.87
CA LEU A 163 -15.30 -8.37 13.88
C LEU A 163 -15.89 -6.98 13.75
N ASN A 164 -16.14 -6.32 14.88
CA ASN A 164 -16.65 -4.95 14.88
C ASN A 164 -15.69 -4.01 14.14
N ALA A 165 -14.38 -4.13 14.37
CA ALA A 165 -13.36 -3.37 13.62
C ALA A 165 -13.43 -3.67 12.12
N LYS A 166 -13.56 -4.94 11.72
CA LYS A 166 -13.65 -5.33 10.30
C LYS A 166 -14.88 -4.76 9.61
N PHE A 167 -16.06 -4.79 10.23
CA PHE A 167 -17.28 -4.24 9.66
C PHE A 167 -17.24 -2.71 9.54
N LYS A 168 -16.78 -2.02 10.59
CA LYS A 168 -16.61 -0.57 10.54
C LYS A 168 -15.61 -0.16 9.46
N LEU A 169 -14.47 -0.86 9.37
CA LEU A 169 -13.44 -0.59 8.37
C LEU A 169 -13.95 -0.79 6.94
N GLN A 170 -14.82 -1.77 6.71
CA GLN A 170 -15.42 -1.97 5.39
C GLN A 170 -16.21 -0.73 4.95
N LEU A 171 -16.99 -0.15 5.85
CA LEU A 171 -17.77 1.06 5.56
C LEU A 171 -16.85 2.27 5.36
N ALA A 172 -15.89 2.47 6.26
CA ALA A 172 -14.93 3.57 6.18
C ALA A 172 -14.09 3.52 4.89
N THR A 173 -13.55 2.35 4.54
CA THR A 173 -12.80 2.18 3.28
C THR A 173 -13.67 2.33 2.03
N LYS A 174 -14.96 2.01 2.09
CA LYS A 174 -15.90 2.29 0.99
C LYS A 174 -16.09 3.79 0.79
N LYS A 175 -16.25 4.57 1.87
CA LYS A 175 -16.31 6.04 1.82
C LYS A 175 -15.01 6.61 1.24
N MET A 176 -13.86 6.15 1.74
CA MET A 176 -12.54 6.57 1.26
C MET A 176 -12.37 6.28 -0.25
N ARG A 177 -12.75 5.10 -0.73
CA ARG A 177 -12.70 4.77 -2.18
C ARG A 177 -13.59 5.70 -3.00
N LYS A 178 -14.80 5.99 -2.52
CA LYS A 178 -15.70 6.96 -3.18
C LYS A 178 -15.06 8.34 -3.27
N LYS A 179 -14.41 8.79 -2.19
CA LYS A 179 -13.67 10.07 -2.19
C LYS A 179 -12.54 10.09 -3.21
N PHE A 180 -11.74 9.03 -3.30
CA PHE A 180 -10.67 8.93 -4.32
C PHE A 180 -11.18 8.89 -5.77
N GLN A 181 -12.44 8.58 -6.01
CA GLN A 181 -13.07 8.64 -7.34
C GLN A 181 -13.49 10.06 -7.75
N GLU A 182 -13.54 10.98 -6.80
CA GLU A 182 -13.82 12.40 -7.09
C GLU A 182 -12.62 13.02 -7.80
N LYS A 183 -12.90 13.92 -8.75
CA LYS A 183 -11.88 14.61 -9.54
C LYS A 183 -10.90 15.37 -8.64
N GLY A 184 -9.62 15.22 -8.88
CA GLY A 184 -8.54 15.90 -8.16
C GLY A 184 -8.08 15.19 -6.88
N GLN A 185 -8.83 14.22 -6.33
CA GLN A 185 -8.49 13.60 -5.05
C GLN A 185 -7.24 12.71 -5.12
N ILE A 186 -7.09 11.94 -6.19
CA ILE A 186 -5.86 11.14 -6.41
C ILE A 186 -4.67 12.07 -6.51
N LYS A 187 -4.80 13.14 -7.30
CA LYS A 187 -3.74 14.14 -7.49
C LYS A 187 -3.34 14.80 -6.18
N SER A 188 -4.30 15.29 -5.40
CA SER A 188 -4.06 15.94 -4.11
C SER A 188 -3.37 14.99 -3.11
N PHE A 189 -3.86 13.75 -3.00
CA PHE A 189 -3.25 12.75 -2.14
C PHE A 189 -1.80 12.43 -2.52
N LEU A 190 -1.53 12.25 -3.81
CA LEU A 190 -0.18 11.93 -4.28
C LEU A 190 0.75 13.13 -4.18
N GLU A 191 0.26 14.33 -4.42
CA GLU A 191 1.03 15.55 -4.25
C GLU A 191 1.54 15.69 -2.81
N LYS A 192 0.67 15.45 -1.82
CA LYS A 192 1.09 15.45 -0.41
C LYS A 192 1.96 14.24 -0.07
N GLY A 193 1.52 13.03 -0.41
CA GLY A 193 2.16 11.79 0.01
C GLY A 193 3.52 11.52 -0.65
N MET A 194 3.68 11.83 -1.93
CA MET A 194 4.92 11.59 -2.68
C MET A 194 5.86 12.79 -2.72
N PHE A 195 5.30 13.99 -2.86
CA PHE A 195 6.05 15.18 -3.23
C PHE A 195 6.09 16.25 -2.13
N ASP A 196 5.48 15.96 -0.98
CA ASP A 196 5.38 16.91 0.14
C ASP A 196 4.89 18.29 -0.33
N ASN A 197 3.77 18.28 -1.04
CA ASN A 197 3.17 19.45 -1.71
C ASN A 197 4.15 20.09 -2.73
N LYS A 198 4.69 21.24 -2.40
CA LYS A 198 5.55 22.02 -3.31
C LYS A 198 7.04 21.74 -3.13
N ASN A 199 7.44 20.94 -2.14
CA ASN A 199 8.84 20.80 -1.77
C ASN A 199 9.64 19.96 -2.78
N VAL A 200 9.02 18.99 -3.45
CA VAL A 200 9.66 18.14 -4.47
C VAL A 200 9.11 18.49 -5.85
N GLU A 201 9.99 18.73 -6.81
CA GLU A 201 9.62 19.06 -8.19
C GLU A 201 9.76 17.86 -9.13
N LYS A 202 10.73 16.98 -8.89
CA LYS A 202 11.02 15.86 -9.79
C LYS A 202 11.23 14.55 -9.02
N LEU A 203 10.77 13.46 -9.62
CA LEU A 203 11.02 12.10 -9.17
C LEU A 203 12.19 11.51 -9.95
N VAL A 204 13.15 10.92 -9.23
CA VAL A 204 14.29 10.22 -9.82
C VAL A 204 14.24 8.75 -9.48
N VAL A 205 14.48 7.91 -10.47
CA VAL A 205 14.52 6.44 -10.32
C VAL A 205 15.74 5.89 -11.01
N LYS A 206 16.58 5.17 -10.27
CA LYS A 206 17.70 4.44 -10.88
C LYS A 206 17.20 3.18 -11.58
N GLU A 207 17.48 3.03 -12.86
CA GLU A 207 17.20 1.85 -13.68
C GLU A 207 18.50 1.42 -14.35
N GLU A 208 19.04 0.27 -13.95
CA GLU A 208 20.37 -0.18 -14.34
C GLU A 208 21.42 0.90 -14.01
N ASP A 209 22.16 1.36 -15.02
CA ASP A 209 23.17 2.40 -14.87
C ASP A 209 22.65 3.83 -15.10
N ASN A 210 21.37 3.98 -15.42
CA ASN A 210 20.77 5.28 -15.74
C ASN A 210 19.86 5.78 -14.62
N PHE A 211 19.72 7.10 -14.54
CA PHE A 211 18.74 7.78 -13.71
C PHE A 211 17.62 8.32 -14.59
N LEU A 212 16.41 7.84 -14.36
CA LEU A 212 15.20 8.33 -15.04
C LEU A 212 14.62 9.46 -14.21
N VAL A 213 14.37 10.59 -14.84
CA VAL A 213 13.83 11.80 -14.20
C VAL A 213 12.46 12.09 -14.77
N PHE A 214 11.46 12.20 -13.90
CA PHE A 214 10.08 12.50 -14.24
C PHE A 214 9.63 13.78 -13.54
N ASP A 215 8.92 14.63 -14.24
CA ASP A 215 8.35 15.84 -13.66
C ASP A 215 7.15 15.51 -12.75
N LYS A 216 7.04 16.19 -11.62
CA LYS A 216 5.94 16.03 -10.66
C LYS A 216 4.59 16.25 -11.32
N SER A 217 4.46 17.34 -12.08
CA SER A 217 3.19 17.71 -12.69
C SER A 217 2.71 16.63 -13.69
N ASP A 218 3.64 16.05 -14.43
CA ASP A 218 3.34 14.97 -15.38
C ASP A 218 2.88 13.71 -14.67
N ILE A 219 3.60 13.29 -13.61
CA ILE A 219 3.21 12.12 -12.80
C ILE A 219 1.80 12.31 -12.22
N LEU A 220 1.53 13.45 -11.62
CA LEU A 220 0.24 13.74 -11.00
C LEU A 220 -0.90 13.73 -12.03
N ASN A 221 -0.66 14.32 -13.21
CA ASN A 221 -1.64 14.34 -14.30
C ASN A 221 -1.85 12.95 -14.93
N ILE A 222 -0.79 12.13 -15.04
CA ILE A 222 -0.88 10.74 -15.51
C ILE A 222 -1.74 9.93 -14.56
N PHE A 223 -1.51 10.02 -13.27
CA PHE A 223 -2.27 9.28 -12.27
C PHE A 223 -3.73 9.71 -12.24
N GLU A 224 -4.01 11.02 -12.20
CA GLU A 224 -5.37 11.55 -12.20
C GLU A 224 -6.16 11.12 -13.44
N SER A 225 -5.52 11.10 -14.61
CA SER A 225 -6.19 10.80 -15.88
C SER A 225 -6.33 9.30 -16.17
N HIS A 226 -5.52 8.43 -15.52
CA HIS A 226 -5.39 7.04 -15.96
C HIS A 226 -5.60 6.01 -14.85
N LEU A 227 -5.56 6.39 -13.57
CA LEU A 227 -5.80 5.43 -12.49
C LEU A 227 -7.28 5.27 -12.17
N GLU A 228 -7.70 4.03 -12.07
CA GLU A 228 -9.01 3.64 -11.56
C GLU A 228 -8.87 3.17 -10.11
N VAL A 229 -9.76 3.64 -9.25
CA VAL A 229 -9.82 3.23 -7.84
C VAL A 229 -10.76 2.04 -7.69
N SER A 230 -10.29 0.99 -7.07
CA SER A 230 -11.08 -0.20 -6.82
C SER A 230 -10.75 -0.85 -5.48
N ASN A 231 -11.53 -1.84 -5.11
CA ASN A 231 -11.27 -2.71 -4.00
C ASN A 231 -10.29 -3.82 -4.39
N SER A 232 -9.43 -4.25 -3.48
CA SER A 232 -8.60 -5.43 -3.66
C SER A 232 -9.46 -6.70 -3.66
N VAL A 233 -9.39 -7.45 -4.75
CA VAL A 233 -10.08 -8.76 -4.88
C VAL A 233 -9.18 -9.92 -4.47
N ALA A 234 -7.87 -9.68 -4.28
CA ALA A 234 -6.88 -10.71 -3.99
C ALA A 234 -6.89 -11.15 -2.52
N GLY A 235 -6.71 -12.44 -2.30
CA GLY A 235 -6.49 -13.00 -0.96
C GLY A 235 -7.77 -13.34 -0.20
N GLN A 236 -8.73 -13.93 -0.87
CA GLN A 236 -9.98 -14.38 -0.24
C GLN A 236 -9.76 -15.71 0.47
N GLN A 237 -9.19 -15.65 1.65
CA GLN A 237 -9.21 -16.77 2.60
C GLN A 237 -10.56 -16.78 3.31
N ILE A 238 -11.14 -17.97 3.55
CA ILE A 238 -12.43 -18.07 4.26
C ILE A 238 -12.29 -17.63 5.72
N ASP A 239 -11.15 -17.87 6.33
CA ASP A 239 -10.82 -17.55 7.72
C ASP A 239 -10.44 -16.06 7.93
N ASP A 240 -10.02 -15.38 6.89
CA ASP A 240 -9.92 -13.92 6.90
C ASP A 240 -11.24 -13.39 6.37
N ILE A 241 -12.11 -12.93 7.26
CA ILE A 241 -13.38 -12.30 6.88
C ILE A 241 -13.05 -10.99 6.18
N ASN A 242 -12.50 -11.13 4.99
CA ASN A 242 -12.33 -10.05 4.05
C ASN A 242 -13.69 -9.85 3.37
N LEU A 243 -14.56 -9.16 4.09
CA LEU A 243 -15.88 -8.82 3.58
C LEU A 243 -15.79 -8.01 2.30
N ASP A 244 -14.83 -7.10 2.24
CA ASP A 244 -14.30 -6.46 1.03
C ASP A 244 -12.81 -6.25 1.27
N GLY A 245 -11.96 -6.30 0.25
CA GLY A 245 -10.53 -6.13 0.45
C GLY A 245 -10.22 -4.86 1.26
N GLN A 246 -9.40 -5.00 2.30
CA GLN A 246 -9.00 -3.90 3.18
C GLN A 246 -8.07 -2.90 2.47
N LYS A 247 -7.73 -3.19 1.22
CA LYS A 247 -6.86 -2.36 0.41
C LYS A 247 -7.67 -1.60 -0.63
N THR A 248 -7.44 -0.32 -0.72
CA THR A 248 -7.82 0.47 -1.87
C THR A 248 -6.72 0.36 -2.92
N ILE A 249 -7.08 -0.03 -4.11
CA ILE A 249 -6.17 -0.26 -5.22
C ILE A 249 -6.40 0.82 -6.27
N MET A 250 -5.31 1.43 -6.74
CA MET A 250 -5.32 2.28 -7.92
C MET A 250 -4.62 1.52 -9.05
N ARG A 251 -5.30 1.37 -10.19
CA ARG A 251 -4.84 0.53 -11.29
C ARG A 251 -4.95 1.23 -12.64
N TYR A 252 -4.00 0.90 -13.50
CA TYR A 252 -4.07 1.07 -14.95
C TYR A 252 -3.75 -0.29 -15.57
N LYS A 253 -4.77 -1.00 -16.14
CA LYS A 253 -4.69 -2.41 -16.57
C LYS A 253 -4.29 -3.38 -15.45
N THR A 254 -3.36 -2.99 -14.57
CA THR A 254 -2.89 -3.77 -13.41
C THR A 254 -2.78 -2.88 -12.17
N ASN A 255 -2.75 -3.49 -10.99
CA ASN A 255 -2.59 -2.74 -9.75
C ASN A 255 -1.22 -2.06 -9.70
N ILE A 256 -1.20 -0.74 -9.61
CA ILE A 256 0.02 0.08 -9.48
C ILE A 256 0.22 0.50 -8.04
N VAL A 257 -0.85 0.96 -7.40
CA VAL A 257 -0.85 1.52 -6.04
C VAL A 257 -1.68 0.64 -5.12
N GLU A 258 -1.20 0.47 -3.89
CA GLU A 258 -1.90 -0.21 -2.80
C GLU A 258 -1.91 0.67 -1.56
N LEU A 259 -3.10 1.10 -1.15
CA LEU A 259 -3.36 1.79 0.10
C LEU A 259 -4.00 0.79 1.07
N GLU A 260 -3.39 0.57 2.22
CA GLU A 260 -3.78 -0.46 3.19
C GLU A 260 -3.82 0.13 4.60
N ILE A 261 -4.89 -0.20 5.33
CA ILE A 261 -4.97 0.07 6.76
C ILE A 261 -4.36 -1.14 7.48
N ARG A 262 -3.24 -0.91 8.18
CA ARG A 262 -2.46 -1.95 8.86
C ARG A 262 -3.01 -2.24 10.23
N ASN A 263 -3.08 -3.54 10.56
CA ASN A 263 -3.59 -4.04 11.82
C ASN A 263 -2.74 -5.18 12.43
N ASP A 264 -1.48 -5.28 12.02
CA ASP A 264 -0.53 -6.22 12.59
C ASP A 264 0.17 -5.62 13.82
N LYS A 265 0.66 -6.47 14.72
CA LYS A 265 1.27 -6.05 16.01
C LYS A 265 2.30 -4.91 15.89
N SER A 266 3.20 -5.00 14.91
CA SER A 266 4.32 -4.05 14.74
C SER A 266 3.93 -2.74 14.02
N VAL A 267 2.77 -2.74 13.35
CA VAL A 267 2.31 -1.62 12.51
C VAL A 267 0.80 -1.40 12.71
N TYR A 268 0.37 -1.53 13.95
CA TYR A 268 -1.03 -1.42 14.32
C TYR A 268 -1.55 0.02 14.18
N ARG A 269 -2.76 0.17 13.65
CA ARG A 269 -3.39 1.47 13.39
C ARG A 269 -2.51 2.41 12.57
N GLN A 270 -2.01 1.90 11.44
CA GLN A 270 -1.21 2.70 10.50
C GLN A 270 -1.77 2.59 9.08
N VAL A 271 -1.64 3.66 8.33
CA VAL A 271 -1.92 3.71 6.89
C VAL A 271 -0.63 3.46 6.14
N ARG A 272 -0.62 2.43 5.31
CA ARG A 272 0.49 2.12 4.41
C ARG A 272 0.09 2.40 2.96
N PHE A 273 0.92 3.16 2.27
CA PHE A 273 0.79 3.42 0.86
C PHE A 273 2.03 2.92 0.14
N ASN A 274 1.84 1.93 -0.71
CA ASN A 274 2.89 1.33 -1.53
C ASN A 274 2.59 1.50 -3.01
N MET A 275 3.66 1.64 -3.81
CA MET A 275 3.59 1.68 -5.26
C MET A 275 4.46 0.58 -5.86
N LYS A 276 3.93 -0.17 -6.82
CA LYS A 276 4.68 -1.18 -7.56
C LYS A 276 5.62 -0.49 -8.55
N ARG A 277 6.91 -0.51 -8.22
CA ARG A 277 7.95 0.26 -8.90
C ARG A 277 7.89 0.12 -10.42
N GLN A 278 8.05 -1.09 -10.94
CA GLN A 278 8.15 -1.28 -12.39
C GLN A 278 6.88 -0.85 -13.12
N LYS A 279 5.71 -1.18 -12.57
CA LYS A 279 4.43 -0.80 -13.17
C LYS A 279 4.21 0.72 -13.22
N ALA A 280 4.69 1.44 -12.20
CA ALA A 280 4.65 2.90 -12.19
C ALA A 280 5.59 3.49 -13.25
N ILE A 281 6.82 2.99 -13.33
CA ILE A 281 7.80 3.41 -14.35
C ILE A 281 7.27 3.15 -15.76
N ASP A 282 6.73 1.96 -16.00
CA ASP A 282 6.18 1.59 -17.32
C ASP A 282 5.02 2.52 -17.72
N LEU A 283 4.15 2.87 -16.77
CA LEU A 283 3.07 3.84 -17.00
C LEU A 283 3.63 5.24 -17.31
N PHE A 284 4.63 5.70 -16.56
CA PHE A 284 5.25 7.01 -16.82
C PHE A 284 5.89 7.04 -18.19
N LYS A 285 6.72 6.06 -18.54
CA LYS A 285 7.35 5.95 -19.86
C LYS A 285 6.33 5.87 -21.01
N LEU A 286 5.21 5.17 -20.79
CA LEU A 286 4.14 5.05 -21.79
C LEU A 286 3.42 6.38 -22.07
N LYS A 287 3.36 7.27 -21.07
CA LYS A 287 2.56 8.51 -21.11
C LYS A 287 3.39 9.77 -21.25
N THR A 288 4.70 9.63 -21.31
CA THR A 288 5.66 10.72 -21.54
C THR A 288 6.58 10.36 -22.71
N ARG A 289 7.33 11.34 -23.20
CA ARG A 289 8.38 11.14 -24.20
C ARG A 289 9.76 11.27 -23.57
N LYS A 290 10.69 10.48 -24.06
CA LYS A 290 12.11 10.60 -23.66
C LYS A 290 12.68 11.88 -24.22
N VAL A 291 13.38 12.64 -23.37
CA VAL A 291 14.09 13.87 -23.72
C VAL A 291 15.55 13.71 -23.32
N ASN A 292 16.47 14.15 -24.18
CA ASN A 292 17.88 14.08 -23.87
C ASN A 292 18.24 15.07 -22.77
N SER A 293 18.95 14.59 -21.76
CA SER A 293 19.54 15.40 -20.70
C SER A 293 20.95 15.88 -21.13
N SER A 294 21.38 17.01 -20.62
CA SER A 294 22.78 17.48 -20.73
C SER A 294 23.72 16.64 -19.85
N TYR A 295 23.20 15.87 -18.93
CA TYR A 295 23.98 15.05 -18.02
C TYR A 295 24.10 13.60 -18.50
N ASN A 296 25.31 13.06 -18.46
CA ASN A 296 25.55 11.66 -18.78
C ASN A 296 24.74 10.72 -17.86
N ARG A 297 24.18 9.64 -18.40
CA ARG A 297 23.38 8.64 -17.65
C ARG A 297 22.10 9.19 -16.99
N VAL A 298 21.68 10.39 -17.33
CA VAL A 298 20.41 10.98 -16.89
C VAL A 298 19.46 11.06 -18.08
N ILE A 299 18.30 10.48 -17.95
CA ILE A 299 17.24 10.43 -18.98
C ILE A 299 16.01 11.13 -18.43
N CYS A 300 15.61 12.22 -19.04
CA CYS A 300 14.40 12.95 -18.68
C CYS A 300 13.20 12.42 -19.44
N TYR A 301 12.05 12.45 -18.82
CA TYR A 301 10.77 12.11 -19.41
C TYR A 301 9.79 13.25 -19.16
N GLU A 302 9.21 13.76 -20.23
CA GLU A 302 8.29 14.92 -20.24
C GLU A 302 7.04 14.59 -21.06
N ARG A 303 5.93 15.22 -20.73
CA ARG A 303 4.65 15.03 -21.40
C ARG A 303 4.52 15.87 -22.69
#